data_32b43222313c71024f6b27eac096ee7f
#
_entry.id   32b43222313c71024f6b27eac096ee7f
#
_cell.length_a   1.000
_cell.length_b   1.000
_cell.length_c   1.000
_cell.angle_alpha   90.00
_cell.angle_beta   90.00
_cell.angle_gamma   90.00
#
_symmetry.space_group_name_H-M   'P 1'
#
loop_
_entity.id
_entity.type
_entity.pdbx_description
1 polymer ?
#
loop_
_entity_poly.entity_id
_entity_poly.type
_entity_poly.pdbx_seq_one_letter_code
_entity_poly.pdbx_strand_id
1 'polypeptide(L)'
;MNIDDILPIGSIILLRRARKPLMIIGYFANVNENEKKEYIGIPYPEGLVDMSVLRGFNHKDIRSVIQIGNHGNSFLEFKDMLLNNDKIKEMLKEIK
;
A
#
# COMPACT_ATOMS: atom_id res chain seq x y z
N MET A 1 3.42 10.08 3.00
CA MET A 1 2.11 9.64 3.54
C MET A 1 2.12 9.80 5.05
N ASN A 2 1.02 10.23 5.60
CA ASN A 2 0.80 10.17 7.04
C ASN A 2 0.33 8.76 7.41
N ILE A 3 0.92 8.13 8.43
CA ILE A 3 0.52 6.77 8.86
C ILE A 3 -0.97 6.69 9.22
N ASP A 4 -1.54 7.79 9.72
CA ASP A 4 -2.98 7.79 10.02
C ASP A 4 -3.86 7.53 8.79
N ASP A 5 -3.33 7.78 7.61
CA ASP A 5 -4.06 7.62 6.35
C ASP A 5 -3.82 6.27 5.68
N ILE A 6 -2.99 5.41 6.28
CA ILE A 6 -2.63 4.12 5.69
C ILE A 6 -3.86 3.24 5.48
N LEU A 7 -3.94 2.62 4.30
CA LEU A 7 -5.05 1.73 3.97
C LEU A 7 -4.73 0.30 4.39
N PRO A 8 -5.73 -0.45 4.89
CA PRO A 8 -5.49 -1.83 5.30
C PRO A 8 -5.26 -2.77 4.12
N ILE A 9 -4.60 -3.89 4.40
CA ILE A 9 -4.45 -5.01 3.46
C ILE A 9 -5.84 -5.43 2.98
N GLY A 10 -5.94 -5.74 1.70
CA GLY A 10 -7.22 -6.12 1.09
C GLY A 10 -8.02 -4.95 0.55
N SER A 11 -7.57 -3.72 0.78
CA SER A 11 -8.19 -2.56 0.14
C SER A 11 -8.01 -2.64 -1.36
N ILE A 12 -9.06 -2.32 -2.10
CA ILE A 12 -9.06 -2.30 -3.56
C ILE A 12 -9.10 -0.84 -3.99
N ILE A 13 -8.11 -0.45 -4.77
CA ILE A 13 -7.92 0.95 -5.15
C ILE A 13 -7.74 1.09 -6.66
N LEU A 14 -7.91 2.30 -7.14
CA LEU A 14 -7.61 2.66 -8.51
C LEU A 14 -6.58 3.78 -8.51
N LEU A 15 -5.48 3.55 -9.22
CA LEU A 15 -4.43 4.56 -9.36
C LEU A 15 -4.85 5.61 -10.39
N ARG A 16 -4.25 6.79 -10.29
CA ARG A 16 -4.43 7.85 -11.27
C ARG A 16 -3.99 7.33 -12.64
N ARG A 17 -4.79 7.59 -13.67
CA ARG A 17 -4.52 7.19 -15.06
C ARG A 17 -4.54 5.68 -15.30
N ALA A 18 -4.92 4.90 -14.32
CA ALA A 18 -5.05 3.45 -14.48
C ALA A 18 -6.51 3.07 -14.65
N ARG A 19 -6.74 1.96 -15.34
CA ARG A 19 -8.07 1.39 -15.53
C ARG A 19 -8.26 0.12 -14.71
N LYS A 20 -7.15 -0.53 -14.35
CA LYS A 20 -7.18 -1.81 -13.65
C LYS A 20 -7.04 -1.58 -12.15
N PRO A 21 -8.01 -2.03 -11.35
CA PRO A 21 -7.89 -1.93 -9.91
C PRO A 21 -6.74 -2.79 -9.37
N LEU A 22 -6.18 -2.36 -8.25
CA LEU A 22 -5.18 -3.12 -7.51
C LEU A 22 -5.69 -3.40 -6.11
N MET A 23 -5.35 -4.57 -5.58
CA MET A 23 -5.59 -4.89 -4.18
C MET A 23 -4.28 -4.75 -3.41
N ILE A 24 -4.33 -4.05 -2.29
CA ILE A 24 -3.15 -3.86 -1.44
C ILE A 24 -2.84 -5.15 -0.71
N ILE A 25 -1.59 -5.64 -0.85
CA ILE A 25 -1.13 -6.87 -0.20
C ILE A 25 0.08 -6.66 0.71
N GLY A 26 0.67 -5.47 0.72
CA GLY A 26 1.83 -5.21 1.55
C GLY A 26 2.21 -3.75 1.59
N TYR A 27 3.23 -3.46 2.40
CA TYR A 27 3.71 -2.12 2.65
C TYR A 27 5.23 -2.05 2.60
N PHE A 28 5.75 -0.88 2.26
CA PHE A 28 7.14 -0.46 2.47
C PHE A 28 8.19 -1.43 1.92
N ALA A 29 7.91 -2.01 0.76
CA ALA A 29 8.85 -2.93 0.13
C ALA A 29 9.35 -2.40 -1.21
N ASN A 30 10.51 -2.89 -1.62
CA ASN A 30 11.07 -2.62 -2.93
C ASN A 30 10.46 -3.59 -3.93
N VAL A 31 9.70 -3.06 -4.89
CA VAL A 31 9.21 -3.85 -6.01
C VAL A 31 10.23 -3.80 -7.14
N ASN A 32 10.88 -2.66 -7.28
CA ASN A 32 12.03 -2.45 -8.18
C ASN A 32 13.28 -2.20 -7.36
N GLU A 33 14.46 -2.56 -7.90
CA GLU A 33 15.72 -2.52 -7.17
C GLU A 33 16.07 -1.16 -6.55
N ASN A 34 15.54 -0.06 -7.08
CA ASN A 34 15.97 1.28 -6.71
C ASN A 34 14.91 2.13 -5.99
N GLU A 35 13.69 1.63 -5.81
CA GLU A 35 12.64 2.44 -5.20
C GLU A 35 11.80 1.67 -4.20
N LYS A 36 11.78 2.18 -2.98
CA LYS A 36 10.86 1.71 -1.96
C LYS A 36 9.56 2.51 -2.08
N LYS A 37 8.44 1.81 -2.12
CA LYS A 37 7.12 2.41 -2.20
C LYS A 37 6.33 2.17 -0.92
N GLU A 38 5.32 2.98 -0.70
CA GLU A 38 4.49 2.86 0.50
C GLU A 38 3.60 1.63 0.49
N TYR A 39 3.13 1.23 -0.69
CA TYR A 39 2.25 0.07 -0.86
C TYR A 39 2.75 -0.88 -1.92
N ILE A 40 2.35 -2.15 -1.77
CA ILE A 40 2.47 -3.14 -2.83
C ILE A 40 1.06 -3.66 -3.13
N GLY A 41 0.73 -3.77 -4.40
CA GLY A 41 -0.55 -4.29 -4.84
C GLY A 41 -0.44 -5.28 -5.96
N ILE A 42 -1.53 -6.00 -6.19
CA ILE A 42 -1.70 -6.96 -7.28
C ILE A 42 -2.98 -6.64 -8.04
N PRO A 43 -3.07 -7.03 -9.31
CA PRO A 43 -4.30 -6.77 -10.08
C PRO A 43 -5.50 -7.46 -9.45
N TYR A 44 -6.61 -6.74 -9.40
CA TYR A 44 -7.87 -7.28 -8.92
C TYR A 44 -8.84 -7.35 -10.12
N PRO A 45 -9.57 -8.46 -10.32
CA PRO A 45 -9.70 -9.64 -9.45
C PRO A 45 -8.76 -10.81 -9.77
N GLU A 46 -7.81 -10.65 -10.67
CA GLU A 46 -6.95 -11.74 -11.15
C GLU A 46 -5.99 -12.26 -10.09
N GLY A 47 -5.49 -11.38 -9.23
CA GLY A 47 -4.57 -11.76 -8.19
C GLY A 47 -3.13 -11.91 -8.66
N LEU A 48 -2.33 -12.61 -7.87
CA LEU A 48 -0.91 -12.83 -8.13
C LEU A 48 -0.72 -14.06 -9.02
N VAL A 49 -0.74 -13.85 -10.33
CA VAL A 49 -0.51 -14.93 -11.30
C VAL A 49 0.98 -15.26 -11.44
N ASP A 50 1.85 -14.24 -11.33
CA ASP A 50 3.30 -14.38 -11.21
C ASP A 50 3.86 -13.09 -10.62
N MET A 51 5.15 -13.08 -10.29
CA MET A 51 5.76 -11.94 -9.61
C MET A 51 5.84 -10.67 -10.46
N SER A 52 5.73 -10.79 -11.77
CA SER A 52 5.79 -9.63 -12.65
C SER A 52 4.60 -8.69 -12.52
N VAL A 53 3.50 -9.15 -11.93
CA VAL A 53 2.30 -8.32 -11.76
C VAL A 53 2.33 -7.46 -10.49
N LEU A 54 3.32 -7.63 -9.63
CA LEU A 54 3.47 -6.78 -8.45
C LEU A 54 3.66 -5.33 -8.86
N ARG A 55 2.97 -4.44 -8.15
CA ARG A 55 3.06 -3.00 -8.38
C ARG A 55 3.31 -2.28 -7.07
N GLY A 56 4.39 -1.48 -7.04
CA GLY A 56 4.62 -0.56 -5.94
C GLY A 56 4.00 0.79 -6.28
N PHE A 57 3.40 1.43 -5.29
CA PHE A 57 2.82 2.76 -5.48
C PHE A 57 2.74 3.49 -4.15
N ASN A 58 2.57 4.80 -4.22
CA ASN A 58 2.45 5.64 -3.04
C ASN A 58 1.01 6.08 -2.83
N HIS A 59 0.71 6.50 -1.61
CA HIS A 59 -0.64 6.95 -1.26
C HIS A 59 -1.14 8.07 -2.18
N LYS A 60 -0.24 8.98 -2.53
CA LYS A 60 -0.57 10.11 -3.42
C LYS A 60 -1.00 9.67 -4.83
N ASP A 61 -0.64 8.45 -5.24
CA ASP A 61 -0.96 7.92 -6.56
C ASP A 61 -2.38 7.33 -6.64
N ILE A 62 -3.04 7.20 -5.49
CA ILE A 62 -4.39 6.61 -5.43
C ILE A 62 -5.41 7.66 -5.86
N ARG A 63 -6.22 7.31 -6.87
CA ARG A 63 -7.32 8.16 -7.32
C ARG A 63 -8.59 7.91 -6.51
N SER A 64 -8.88 6.65 -6.24
CA SER A 64 -10.10 6.29 -5.50
C SER A 64 -9.93 4.98 -4.76
N VAL A 65 -10.66 4.82 -3.66
CA VAL A 65 -10.75 3.58 -2.92
C VAL A 65 -12.08 2.93 -3.28
N ILE A 66 -12.00 1.78 -3.97
CA ILE A 66 -13.19 1.05 -4.41
C ILE A 66 -13.78 0.28 -3.24
N GLN A 67 -12.93 -0.35 -2.44
CA GLN A 67 -13.34 -1.10 -1.25
C GLN A 67 -12.22 -1.00 -0.22
N ILE A 68 -12.59 -0.70 1.02
CA ILE A 68 -11.62 -0.69 2.11
C ILE A 68 -11.51 -2.11 2.68
N GLY A 69 -10.28 -2.55 2.95
CA GLY A 69 -10.03 -3.85 3.57
C GLY A 69 -10.44 -3.87 5.03
N ASN A 70 -10.21 -5.01 5.67
CA ASN A 70 -10.55 -5.15 7.09
C ASN A 70 -9.76 -4.14 7.92
N HIS A 71 -10.48 -3.26 8.61
CA HIS A 71 -9.89 -2.20 9.43
C HIS A 71 -10.30 -2.34 10.90
N GLY A 72 -10.45 -3.59 11.35
CA GLY A 72 -10.76 -3.91 12.75
C GLY A 72 -9.54 -3.81 13.66
N ASN A 73 -9.63 -4.47 14.82
CA ASN A 73 -8.64 -4.30 15.89
C ASN A 73 -7.21 -4.66 15.48
N SER A 74 -7.04 -5.73 14.69
CA SER A 74 -5.68 -6.12 14.25
C SER A 74 -5.03 -5.03 13.42
N PHE A 75 -5.80 -4.40 12.53
CA PHE A 75 -5.28 -3.31 11.72
C PHE A 75 -4.96 -2.08 12.58
N LEU A 76 -5.82 -1.76 13.54
CA LEU A 76 -5.61 -0.60 14.42
C LEU A 76 -4.37 -0.78 15.28
N GLU A 77 -4.13 -1.99 15.79
CA GLU A 77 -2.91 -2.31 16.53
C GLU A 77 -1.66 -2.19 15.67
N PHE A 78 -1.72 -2.69 14.43
CA PHE A 78 -0.64 -2.56 13.49
C PHE A 78 -0.33 -1.10 13.18
N LYS A 79 -1.35 -0.31 12.93
CA LYS A 79 -1.20 1.13 12.65
C LYS A 79 -0.57 1.87 13.83
N ASP A 80 -1.00 1.54 15.04
CA ASP A 80 -0.43 2.12 16.26
C ASP A 80 1.06 1.76 16.40
N MET A 81 1.41 0.51 16.09
CA MET A 81 2.81 0.08 16.07
C MET A 81 3.63 0.90 15.08
N LEU A 82 3.09 1.16 13.90
CA LEU A 82 3.77 1.97 12.89
C LEU A 82 3.98 3.41 13.37
N LEU A 83 2.99 3.98 14.03
CA LEU A 83 3.07 5.35 14.55
C LEU A 83 4.19 5.49 15.59
N ASN A 84 4.52 4.42 16.31
CA ASN A 84 5.54 4.41 17.34
C ASN A 84 6.89 3.85 16.88
N ASN A 85 7.05 3.60 15.57
CA ASN A 85 8.27 3.03 15.01
C ASN A 85 9.09 4.10 14.29
N ASP A 86 10.23 4.46 14.88
CA ASP A 86 11.08 5.51 14.33
C ASP A 86 11.70 5.14 12.99
N LYS A 87 12.00 3.86 12.76
CA LYS A 87 12.53 3.39 11.48
C LYS A 87 11.53 3.59 10.35
N ILE A 88 10.26 3.32 10.61
CA ILE A 88 9.20 3.54 9.64
C ILE A 88 9.05 5.03 9.34
N LYS A 89 9.10 5.86 10.37
CA LYS A 89 9.02 7.32 10.19
C LYS A 89 10.13 7.85 9.31
N GLU A 90 11.37 7.38 9.53
CA GLU A 90 12.50 7.79 8.70
C GLU A 90 12.35 7.28 7.28
N MET A 91 11.92 6.04 7.10
CA MET A 91 11.71 5.44 5.80
C MET A 91 10.69 6.24 4.98
N LEU A 92 9.61 6.67 5.61
CA LEU A 92 8.56 7.47 4.94
C LEU A 92 9.09 8.81 4.45
N LYS A 93 10.08 9.39 5.13
CA LYS A 93 10.70 10.64 4.69
C LYS A 93 11.51 10.45 3.42
N GLU A 94 12.05 9.25 3.18
CA GLU A 94 12.84 8.95 2.00
C GLU A 94 11.98 8.64 0.78
N ILE A 95 10.73 8.27 0.98
CA ILE A 95 9.79 7.98 -0.11
C ILE A 95 9.26 9.30 -0.67
N LYS A 96 9.46 9.50 -1.97
CA LYS A 96 9.05 10.73 -2.66
C LYS A 96 7.81 10.55 -3.49
#